data_b8ad58dac24aa64e05dca790b28e863e
#
_entry.id   b8ad58dac24aa64e05dca790b28e863e
#
_cell.length_a   1.000
_cell.length_b   1.000
_cell.length_c   1.000
_cell.angle_alpha   90.00
_cell.angle_beta   90.00
_cell.angle_gamma   90.00
#
_symmetry.space_group_name_H-M   'P 1'
#
loop_
_entity.id
_entity.type
_entity.pdbx_description
1 polymer ?
#
loop_
_entity_poly.entity_id
_entity_poly.type
_entity_poly.pdbx_seq_one_letter_code
_entity_poly.pdbx_strand_id
1 'polypeptide(L)' 'MLRKKLYSVTEVCELLGIGKNKVYELIKYGYLQAIDLGGLKVPDVAIDRFIDTYTGYSFKDLSAVTKFEFAV' A
#
# COMPACT_ATOMS: atom_id res chain seq x y z
N MET A 1 12.42 8.53 19.19
CA MET A 1 12.84 8.01 17.88
C MET A 1 12.09 8.72 16.77
N LEU A 2 12.82 9.26 15.80
CA LEU A 2 12.18 9.98 14.71
C LEU A 2 11.55 8.99 13.72
N ARG A 3 10.28 9.20 13.47
CA ARG A 3 9.54 8.41 12.52
C ARG A 3 9.77 8.97 11.12
N LYS A 4 10.00 8.10 10.15
CA LYS A 4 10.13 8.51 8.77
C LYS A 4 8.77 8.95 8.24
N LYS A 5 8.71 10.09 7.58
CA LYS A 5 7.44 10.64 7.09
C LYS A 5 7.11 10.18 5.68
N LEU A 6 8.14 9.94 4.87
CA LEU A 6 7.99 9.49 3.49
C LEU A 6 8.82 8.24 3.27
N TYR A 7 8.24 7.28 2.55
CA TYR A 7 8.90 6.02 2.24
C TYR A 7 9.00 5.86 0.73
N SER A 8 10.13 5.30 0.28
CA SER A 8 10.30 4.93 -1.12
C SER A 8 9.45 3.69 -1.43
N VAL A 9 9.27 3.42 -2.73
CA VAL A 9 8.55 2.21 -3.16
C VAL A 9 9.24 0.95 -2.61
N THR A 10 10.56 0.91 -2.64
CA THR A 10 11.31 -0.23 -2.10
C THR A 10 11.05 -0.43 -0.61
N GLU A 11 11.01 0.66 0.15
CA GLU A 11 10.73 0.59 1.58
C GLU A 11 9.30 0.13 1.84
N VAL A 12 8.34 0.59 1.02
CA VAL A 12 6.94 0.14 1.15
C VAL A 12 6.83 -1.36 0.87
N CYS A 13 7.57 -1.87 -0.12
CA CYS A 13 7.61 -3.30 -0.40
C CYS A 13 8.01 -4.09 0.84
N GLU A 14 9.04 -3.63 1.55
CA GLU A 14 9.50 -4.29 2.76
C GLU A 14 8.50 -4.19 3.90
N LEU A 15 7.88 -3.01 4.06
CA LEU A 15 6.91 -2.79 5.13
C LEU A 15 5.65 -3.64 4.94
N LEU A 16 5.19 -3.78 3.71
CA LEU A 16 3.97 -4.53 3.40
C LEU A 16 4.24 -5.99 3.05
N GLY A 17 5.51 -6.35 2.86
CA GLY A 17 5.88 -7.71 2.51
C GLY A 17 5.42 -8.12 1.12
N ILE A 18 5.42 -7.20 0.16
CA ILE A 18 4.96 -7.44 -1.22
C ILE A 18 6.00 -6.96 -2.22
N GLY A 19 5.85 -7.36 -3.48
CA GLY A 19 6.76 -6.97 -4.54
C GLY A 19 6.51 -5.56 -5.05
N LYS A 20 7.50 -4.99 -5.74
CA LYS A 20 7.41 -3.64 -6.31
C LYS A 20 6.24 -3.49 -7.27
N ASN A 21 6.02 -4.48 -8.13
CA ASN A 21 4.92 -4.42 -9.09
C ASN A 21 3.59 -4.26 -8.39
N LYS A 22 3.41 -4.97 -7.28
CA LYS A 22 2.18 -4.87 -6.49
C LYS A 22 2.01 -3.48 -5.90
N VAL A 23 3.09 -2.88 -5.40
CA VAL A 23 3.05 -1.51 -4.87
C VAL A 23 2.67 -0.53 -5.96
N TYR A 24 3.29 -0.62 -7.13
CA TYR A 24 2.97 0.26 -8.25
C TYR A 24 1.51 0.10 -8.68
N GLU A 25 0.99 -1.11 -8.70
CA GLU A 25 -0.40 -1.36 -9.03
C GLU A 25 -1.35 -0.75 -7.99
N LEU A 26 -1.04 -0.88 -6.70
CA LEU A 26 -1.84 -0.27 -5.64
C LEU A 26 -1.90 1.24 -5.80
N ILE A 27 -0.80 1.87 -6.17
CA ILE A 27 -0.74 3.31 -6.41
C ILE A 27 -1.54 3.65 -7.68
N LYS A 28 -1.36 2.89 -8.74
CA LYS A 28 -2.03 3.11 -10.02
C LYS A 28 -3.54 3.05 -9.90
N TYR A 29 -4.05 2.09 -9.14
CA TYR A 29 -5.48 1.91 -8.95
C TYR A 29 -6.06 2.81 -7.85
N GLY A 30 -5.22 3.61 -7.20
CA GLY A 30 -5.69 4.56 -6.20
C GLY A 30 -5.91 3.99 -4.82
N TYR A 31 -5.51 2.76 -4.56
CA TYR A 31 -5.65 2.17 -3.22
C TYR A 31 -4.60 2.70 -2.25
N LEU A 32 -3.41 2.97 -2.74
CA LEU A 32 -2.32 3.50 -1.94
C LEU A 32 -1.92 4.85 -2.51
N GLN A 33 -1.97 5.88 -1.69
CA GLN A 33 -1.66 7.23 -2.15
C GLN A 33 -0.18 7.52 -2.08
N ALA A 34 0.33 8.20 -3.10
CA ALA A 34 1.74 8.53 -3.20
C ALA A 34 1.91 9.96 -3.72
N ILE A 35 3.09 10.51 -3.47
CA ILE A 35 3.48 11.82 -3.96
C ILE A 35 4.63 11.65 -4.94
N ASP A 36 4.54 12.30 -6.08
CA ASP A 36 5.62 12.29 -7.07
C ASP A 36 6.54 13.48 -6.83
N LEU A 37 7.71 13.19 -6.28
CA LEU A 37 8.73 14.20 -5.99
C LEU A 37 10.00 13.94 -6.83
N GLY A 38 9.83 13.63 -8.10
CA GLY A 38 10.92 13.16 -8.93
C GLY A 38 11.17 11.67 -8.80
N GLY A 39 10.32 11.00 -8.04
CA GLY A 39 10.23 9.59 -7.76
C GLY A 39 9.08 9.42 -6.79
N LEU A 40 8.42 8.29 -6.81
CA LEU A 40 7.25 8.08 -5.97
C LEU A 40 7.64 7.93 -4.51
N LYS A 41 6.98 8.68 -3.65
CA LYS A 41 7.13 8.60 -2.20
C LYS A 41 5.76 8.38 -1.58
N VAL A 42 5.70 7.53 -0.56
CA VAL A 42 4.46 7.21 0.11
C VAL A 42 4.51 7.75 1.53
N PRO A 43 3.61 8.67 1.90
CA PRO A 43 3.57 9.19 3.27
C PRO A 43 3.24 8.08 4.27
N ASP A 44 3.79 8.18 5.48
CA ASP A 44 3.52 7.18 6.53
C ASP A 44 2.03 7.13 6.87
N VAL A 45 1.35 8.27 6.86
CA VAL A 45 -0.09 8.31 7.12
C VAL A 45 -0.88 7.58 6.03
N ALA A 46 -0.41 7.59 4.78
CA ALA A 46 -1.06 6.88 3.70
C ALA A 46 -0.92 5.36 3.88
N ILE A 47 0.22 4.91 4.38
CA ILE A 47 0.45 3.49 4.67
C ILE A 47 -0.47 3.04 5.81
N ASP A 48 -0.53 3.81 6.89
CA ASP A 48 -1.37 3.50 8.03
C ASP A 48 -2.85 3.47 7.61
N ARG A 49 -3.27 4.45 6.82
CA ARG A 49 -4.64 4.54 6.33
C ARG A 49 -4.99 3.36 5.41
N PHE A 50 -4.06 2.98 4.55
CA PHE A 50 -4.24 1.83 3.67
C PHE A 50 -4.45 0.55 4.48
N ILE A 51 -3.59 0.32 5.46
CA ILE A 51 -3.70 -0.86 6.31
C ILE A 51 -5.03 -0.85 7.07
N ASP A 52 -5.37 0.28 7.66
CA ASP A 52 -6.58 0.42 8.46
C ASP A 52 -7.85 0.24 7.60
N THR A 53 -7.86 0.85 6.42
CA THR A 53 -9.02 0.81 5.53
C THR A 53 -9.23 -0.57 4.92
N TYR A 54 -8.14 -1.23 4.54
CA TYR A 54 -8.21 -2.46 3.74
C TYR A 54 -7.87 -3.72 4.49
N THR A 55 -7.74 -3.64 5.80
CA THR A 55 -7.64 -4.86 6.62
C THR A 55 -8.93 -5.67 6.42
N GLY A 56 -8.77 -6.92 6.02
CA GLY A 56 -9.91 -7.79 5.73
C GLY A 56 -10.32 -7.81 4.26
N TYR A 57 -9.57 -7.11 3.39
CA TYR A 57 -9.82 -7.14 1.95
C TYR A 57 -8.76 -7.95 1.23
N SER A 58 -9.17 -8.57 0.12
CA SER A 58 -8.25 -9.33 -0.73
C SER A 58 -7.86 -8.52 -1.96
N PHE A 59 -6.57 -8.41 -2.20
CA PHE A 59 -5.99 -7.70 -3.34
C PHE A 59 -5.35 -8.67 -4.34
N LYS A 60 -5.86 -9.88 -4.44
CA LYS A 60 -5.38 -10.85 -5.42
C LYS A 60 -5.62 -10.34 -6.84
N ASP A 61 -6.77 -9.70 -7.05
CA ASP A 61 -7.13 -9.08 -8.31
C ASP A 61 -7.47 -7.62 -8.02
N LEU A 62 -6.62 -6.69 -8.47
CA LEU A 62 -6.80 -5.27 -8.20
C LEU A 62 -7.95 -4.65 -8.96
N SER A 63 -8.44 -5.33 -10.01
CA SER A 63 -9.64 -4.87 -10.70
C SER A 63 -10.92 -5.32 -10.01
N ALA A 64 -10.82 -6.24 -9.05
CA ALA A 64 -11.97 -6.79 -8.34
C ALA A 64 -11.59 -7.07 -6.88
N VAL A 65 -11.33 -6.00 -6.12
CA VAL A 65 -11.01 -6.10 -4.71
C VAL A 65 -12.27 -6.44 -3.93
N THR A 66 -12.20 -7.52 -3.16
CA THR A 66 -13.34 -8.01 -2.40
C THR A 66 -12.96 -8.20 -0.94
N LYS A 67 -13.98 -8.21 -0.08
CA LYS A 67 -13.77 -8.52 1.32
C LYS A 67 -13.27 -9.95 1.46
N PHE A 68 -12.29 -10.09 2.33
CA PHE A 68 -11.71 -11.38 2.64
C PHE A 68 -12.49 -11.99 3.81
N GLU A 69 -13.09 -13.16 3.61
CA GLU A 69 -13.77 -13.87 4.68
C GLU A 69 -12.94 -15.07 5.08
N PHE A 70 -12.62 -15.12 6.37
CA PHE A 70 -11.99 -16.27 6.95
C PHE A 70 -13.07 -17.24 7.38
N ALA A 71 -13.17 -18.35 6.68
CA ALA A 71 -14.02 -19.45 7.13
C ALA A 71 -13.27 -20.15 8.27
N VAL A 72 -13.80 -20.05 9.44
CA VAL A 72 -13.20 -20.66 10.63
C VAL A 72 -13.78 -22.02 10.86
#